data_82550d9affc108ec69845dd69b06a9c7
#
_entry.id   82550d9affc108ec69845dd69b06a9c7
#
_cell.length_a   1.000
_cell.length_b   1.000
_cell.length_c   1.000
_cell.angle_alpha   90.00
_cell.angle_beta   90.00
_cell.angle_gamma   90.00
#
_symmetry.space_group_name_H-M   'P 1'
#
loop_
_entity.id
_entity.type
_entity.pdbx_description
1 polymer ?
#
loop_
_entity_poly.entity_id
_entity_poly.type
_entity_poly.pdbx_seq_one_letter_code
_entity_poly.pdbx_strand_id
1 'polypeptide(L)'
;MPPVVIIGHFRYANAKLMGVGHDWLEENGGFSGFEGMTHAEAFHIVPDRGMGLFFFETKEKAQAAMPGMQQTMRAYAEMFECRVTWDLGFLNETLSGKLST
;
A
#
# COMPACT_ATOMS: atom_id res chain seq x y z
N MET A 1 -5.67 -21.20 1.52
CA MET A 1 -6.00 -20.03 0.68
C MET A 1 -4.78 -19.15 0.54
N PRO A 2 -4.40 -18.78 -0.65
CA PRO A 2 -3.28 -17.87 -0.83
C PRO A 2 -3.59 -16.49 -0.24
N PRO A 3 -2.60 -15.80 0.28
CA PRO A 3 -2.80 -14.44 0.76
C PRO A 3 -3.33 -13.51 -0.32
N VAL A 4 -4.16 -12.59 0.10
CA VAL A 4 -4.72 -11.55 -0.75
C VAL A 4 -4.00 -10.25 -0.44
N VAL A 5 -3.65 -9.50 -1.46
CA VAL A 5 -2.90 -8.26 -1.29
C VAL A 5 -3.62 -7.11 -1.99
N ILE A 6 -3.75 -6.00 -1.28
CA ILE A 6 -4.12 -4.72 -1.89
C ILE A 6 -2.82 -4.01 -2.21
N ILE A 7 -2.65 -3.58 -3.44
CA ILE A 7 -1.44 -2.90 -3.89
C ILE A 7 -1.78 -1.44 -4.15
N GLY A 8 -1.11 -0.54 -3.42
CA GLY A 8 -1.23 0.88 -3.65
C GLY A 8 -0.01 1.39 -4.41
N HIS A 9 -0.25 2.10 -5.49
CA HIS A 9 0.81 2.73 -6.27
C HIS A 9 0.75 4.23 -6.03
N PHE A 10 1.87 4.82 -5.62
CA PHE A 10 1.96 6.22 -5.25
C PHE A 10 2.92 6.94 -6.19
N ARG A 11 2.47 8.03 -6.80
CA ARG A 11 3.33 8.88 -7.61
C ARG A 11 3.22 10.31 -7.10
N TYR A 12 4.34 10.84 -6.60
CA TYR A 12 4.42 12.18 -6.05
C TYR A 12 4.83 13.17 -7.14
N ALA A 13 4.53 14.45 -6.92
CA ALA A 13 4.91 15.49 -7.86
C ALA A 13 6.44 15.64 -7.96
N ASN A 14 7.15 15.39 -6.86
CA ASN A 14 8.61 15.40 -6.83
C ASN A 14 9.13 14.61 -5.63
N ALA A 15 10.44 14.36 -5.61
CA ALA A 15 11.07 13.58 -4.56
C ALA A 15 10.98 14.23 -3.17
N LYS A 16 11.00 15.55 -3.12
CA LYS A 16 10.90 16.28 -1.85
C LYS A 16 9.55 16.04 -1.18
N LEU A 17 8.47 16.11 -1.96
CA LEU A 17 7.12 15.85 -1.45
C LEU A 17 6.97 14.40 -1.02
N MET A 18 7.61 13.47 -1.71
CA MET A 18 7.63 12.08 -1.30
C MET A 18 8.26 11.92 0.08
N GLY A 19 9.40 12.55 0.32
CA GLY A 19 10.07 12.49 1.61
C GLY A 19 9.22 13.06 2.73
N VAL A 20 8.63 14.23 2.51
CA VAL A 20 7.75 14.87 3.50
C VAL A 20 6.53 14.00 3.77
N GLY A 21 5.94 13.42 2.73
CA GLY A 21 4.78 12.54 2.87
C GLY A 21 5.10 11.28 3.66
N HIS A 22 6.26 10.67 3.42
CA HIS A 22 6.68 9.48 4.16
C HIS A 22 6.92 9.81 5.64
N ASP A 23 7.54 10.95 5.94
CA ASP A 23 7.73 11.38 7.33
C ASP A 23 6.38 11.54 8.03
N TRP A 24 5.42 12.15 7.34
CA TRP A 24 4.07 12.31 7.87
C TRP A 24 3.42 10.96 8.18
N LEU A 25 3.55 9.98 7.27
CA LEU A 25 3.00 8.65 7.49
C LEU A 25 3.64 7.99 8.70
N GLU A 26 4.94 8.07 8.86
CA GLU A 26 5.63 7.51 10.02
C GLU A 26 5.13 8.14 11.32
N GLU A 27 4.96 9.45 11.35
CA GLU A 27 4.49 10.18 12.53
C GLU A 27 3.03 9.87 12.86
N ASN A 28 2.23 9.49 11.88
CA ASN A 28 0.79 9.25 12.04
C ASN A 28 0.40 7.77 12.02
N GLY A 29 1.32 6.88 12.32
CA GLY A 29 1.05 5.45 12.49
C GLY A 29 1.11 4.62 11.21
N GLY A 30 1.53 5.22 10.10
CA GLY A 30 1.70 4.51 8.84
C GLY A 30 0.38 3.98 8.30
N PHE A 31 0.40 2.73 7.84
CA PHE A 31 -0.76 2.08 7.23
C PHE A 31 -1.42 1.08 8.19
N SER A 32 -1.44 1.37 9.47
CA SER A 32 -2.06 0.49 10.45
C SER A 32 -3.55 0.78 10.64
N GLY A 33 -4.26 -0.12 11.28
CA GLY A 33 -5.61 0.11 11.74
C GLY A 33 -6.73 -0.36 10.81
N PHE A 34 -6.41 -1.05 9.74
CA PHE A 34 -7.45 -1.60 8.86
C PHE A 34 -7.79 -3.04 9.29
N GLU A 35 -9.08 -3.28 9.51
CA GLU A 35 -9.55 -4.59 9.97
C GLU A 35 -9.22 -5.68 8.95
N GLY A 36 -8.71 -6.80 9.44
CA GLY A 36 -8.38 -7.95 8.60
C GLY A 36 -7.01 -7.91 7.98
N MET A 37 -6.30 -6.79 8.10
CA MET A 37 -4.95 -6.69 7.58
C MET A 37 -3.97 -7.45 8.47
N THR A 38 -3.20 -8.35 7.85
CA THR A 38 -2.24 -9.20 8.58
C THR A 38 -0.82 -8.66 8.55
N HIS A 39 -0.50 -7.91 7.50
CA HIS A 39 0.86 -7.45 7.26
C HIS A 39 0.84 -6.31 6.24
N ALA A 40 1.79 -5.42 6.33
CA ALA A 40 1.97 -4.35 5.36
C ALA A 40 3.44 -4.16 5.05
N GLU A 41 3.75 -3.88 3.79
CA GLU A 41 5.10 -3.55 3.34
C GLU A 41 5.02 -2.31 2.46
N ALA A 42 6.01 -1.44 2.60
CA ALA A 42 6.08 -0.22 1.81
C ALA A 42 7.45 -0.11 1.16
N PHE A 43 7.45 0.34 -0.08
CA PHE A 43 8.67 0.46 -0.88
C PHE A 43 8.80 1.87 -1.43
N HIS A 44 10.02 2.38 -1.40
CA HIS A 44 10.36 3.63 -2.08
C HIS A 44 10.91 3.29 -3.46
N ILE A 45 10.37 3.90 -4.49
CA ILE A 45 10.83 3.75 -5.86
C ILE A 45 11.32 5.11 -6.31
N VAL A 46 12.64 5.26 -6.29
CA VAL A 46 13.23 6.56 -6.64
C VAL A 46 12.96 6.92 -8.09
N PRO A 47 12.77 8.20 -8.40
CA PRO A 47 12.95 9.36 -7.50
C PRO A 47 11.69 9.77 -6.74
N ASP A 48 10.49 9.42 -7.22
CA ASP A 48 9.27 10.07 -6.74
C ASP A 48 8.07 9.12 -6.64
N ARG A 49 8.29 7.82 -6.55
CA ARG A 49 7.21 6.83 -6.48
C ARG A 49 7.32 5.97 -5.24
N GLY A 50 6.20 5.38 -4.88
CA GLY A 50 6.14 4.41 -3.81
C GLY A 50 5.18 3.29 -4.14
N MET A 51 5.27 2.20 -3.39
CA MET A 51 4.35 1.08 -3.49
C MET A 51 4.07 0.55 -2.09
N GLY A 52 2.80 0.33 -1.81
CA GLY A 52 2.39 -0.32 -0.57
C GLY A 52 1.75 -1.66 -0.87
N LEU A 53 2.11 -2.68 -0.11
CA LEU A 53 1.51 -4.00 -0.17
C LEU A 53 0.81 -4.25 1.15
N PHE A 54 -0.51 -4.46 1.09
CA PHE A 54 -1.35 -4.64 2.28
C PHE A 54 -2.00 -6.01 2.22
N PHE A 55 -1.54 -6.91 3.08
CA PHE A 55 -1.94 -8.32 3.05
C PHE A 55 -3.14 -8.56 3.95
N PHE A 56 -4.10 -9.34 3.45
CA PHE A 56 -5.33 -9.70 4.15
C PHE A 56 -5.51 -11.21 4.14
N GLU A 57 -6.22 -11.72 5.15
CA GLU A 57 -6.49 -13.16 5.25
C GLU A 57 -7.38 -13.66 4.11
N THR A 58 -8.37 -12.87 3.72
CA THR A 58 -9.36 -13.27 2.72
C THR A 58 -9.65 -12.14 1.74
N LYS A 59 -10.15 -12.52 0.56
CA LYS A 59 -10.60 -11.58 -0.44
C LYS A 59 -11.72 -10.67 0.10
N GLU A 60 -12.64 -11.25 0.86
CA GLU A 60 -13.76 -10.52 1.42
C GLU A 60 -13.31 -9.43 2.38
N LYS A 61 -12.33 -9.73 3.23
CA LYS A 61 -11.77 -8.73 4.16
C LYS A 61 -11.04 -7.63 3.42
N ALA A 62 -10.28 -7.98 2.38
CA ALA A 62 -9.60 -7.01 1.55
C ALA A 62 -10.60 -6.08 0.85
N GLN A 63 -11.63 -6.64 0.25
CA GLN A 63 -12.66 -5.86 -0.44
C GLN A 63 -13.41 -4.94 0.53
N ALA A 64 -13.67 -5.41 1.74
CA ALA A 64 -14.33 -4.60 2.77
C ALA A 64 -13.44 -3.43 3.23
N ALA A 65 -12.13 -3.63 3.28
CA ALA A 65 -11.19 -2.59 3.71
C ALA A 65 -10.90 -1.54 2.63
N MET A 66 -11.04 -1.90 1.37
CA MET A 66 -10.63 -1.06 0.24
C MET A 66 -11.24 0.36 0.27
N PRO A 67 -12.55 0.54 0.46
CA PRO A 67 -13.13 1.88 0.48
C PRO A 67 -12.54 2.78 1.56
N GLY A 68 -12.31 2.22 2.75
CA GLY A 68 -11.71 2.97 3.86
C GLY A 68 -10.28 3.36 3.59
N MET A 69 -9.51 2.45 2.99
CA MET A 69 -8.13 2.74 2.62
C MET A 69 -8.08 3.84 1.56
N GLN A 70 -8.94 3.76 0.54
CA GLN A 70 -9.00 4.76 -0.50
C GLN A 70 -9.39 6.14 0.07
N GLN A 71 -10.36 6.18 0.97
CA GLN A 71 -10.79 7.42 1.60
C GLN A 71 -9.67 8.04 2.42
N THR A 72 -8.99 7.25 3.24
CA THR A 72 -7.88 7.71 4.07
C THR A 72 -6.75 8.26 3.20
N MET A 73 -6.41 7.55 2.15
CA MET A 73 -5.29 7.96 1.31
C MET A 73 -5.64 9.11 0.36
N ARG A 74 -6.92 9.40 0.16
CA ARG A 74 -7.33 10.55 -0.64
C ARG A 74 -6.88 11.86 0.01
N ALA A 75 -7.08 11.99 1.33
CA ALA A 75 -6.63 13.16 2.06
C ALA A 75 -5.10 13.29 2.01
N TYR A 76 -4.40 12.18 2.20
CA TYR A 76 -2.95 12.12 2.07
C TYR A 76 -2.49 12.57 0.68
N ALA A 77 -3.15 12.06 -0.35
CA ALA A 77 -2.81 12.38 -1.73
C ALA A 77 -2.94 13.87 -2.03
N GLU A 78 -3.97 14.51 -1.48
CA GLU A 78 -4.15 15.95 -1.64
C GLU A 78 -3.08 16.75 -0.92
N MET A 79 -2.72 16.36 0.31
CA MET A 79 -1.72 17.06 1.09
C MET A 79 -0.33 17.05 0.44
N PHE A 80 0.03 15.96 -0.19
CA PHE A 80 1.39 15.75 -0.70
C PHE A 80 1.47 15.66 -2.22
N GLU A 81 0.44 16.11 -2.92
CA GLU A 81 0.37 16.13 -4.39
C GLU A 81 0.74 14.76 -4.97
N CYS A 82 0.08 13.74 -4.47
CA CYS A 82 0.35 12.36 -4.82
C CYS A 82 -0.83 11.76 -5.59
N ARG A 83 -0.54 10.98 -6.63
CA ARG A 83 -1.54 10.18 -7.29
C ARG A 83 -1.46 8.77 -6.76
N VAL A 84 -2.61 8.23 -6.35
CA VAL A 84 -2.69 6.89 -5.80
C VAL A 84 -3.62 6.05 -6.66
N THR A 85 -3.12 4.90 -7.10
CA THR A 85 -3.92 3.90 -7.80
C THR A 85 -3.86 2.59 -7.03
N TRP A 86 -4.87 1.74 -7.21
CA TRP A 86 -5.06 0.55 -6.39
C TRP A 86 -5.29 -0.68 -7.24
N ASP A 87 -4.73 -1.80 -6.81
CA ASP A 87 -4.97 -3.11 -7.40
C ASP A 87 -5.24 -4.12 -6.30
N LEU A 88 -6.00 -5.16 -6.64
CA LEU A 88 -6.23 -6.31 -5.78
C LEU A 88 -5.54 -7.50 -6.43
N GLY A 89 -4.64 -8.13 -5.69
CA GLY A 89 -3.86 -9.24 -6.21
C GLY A 89 -3.93 -10.45 -5.31
N PHE A 90 -3.53 -11.59 -5.86
CA PHE A 90 -3.44 -12.85 -5.14
C PHE A 90 -2.02 -13.37 -5.26
N LEU A 91 -1.50 -13.92 -4.16
CA LEU A 91 -0.17 -14.51 -4.17
C LEU A 91 -0.17 -15.70 -5.12
N ASN A 92 0.77 -15.71 -6.04
CA ASN A 92 1.00 -16.89 -6.89
C ASN A 92 2.01 -17.78 -6.17
N GLU A 93 1.52 -18.78 -5.47
CA GLU A 93 2.36 -19.66 -4.66
C GLU A 93 3.32 -20.50 -5.48
N THR A 94 2.94 -20.83 -6.72
CA THR A 94 3.79 -21.61 -7.60
C THR A 94 5.06 -20.86 -8.02
N LEU A 95 4.92 -19.56 -8.29
CA LEU A 95 6.05 -18.72 -8.70
C LEU A 95 6.79 -18.12 -7.51
N SER A 96 6.07 -17.91 -6.41
CA SER A 96 6.65 -17.31 -5.22
C SER A 96 7.61 -18.27 -4.52
N GLY A 97 8.73 -17.77 -4.07
CA GLY A 97 9.73 -18.58 -3.36
C GLY A 97 10.61 -19.43 -4.24
N LYS A 98 10.45 -19.40 -5.56
CA LYS A 98 11.27 -20.19 -6.47
C LYS A 98 12.71 -19.69 -6.60
N LEU A 99 12.97 -18.49 -6.11
CA LEU A 99 14.31 -17.90 -6.20
C LEU A 99 15.26 -18.35 -5.09
N SER A 100 14.76 -19.08 -4.12
CA SER A 100 15.53 -19.55 -2.98
C SER A 100 16.14 -20.92 -3.25
N THR A 101 17.05 -21.02 -4.17
CA THR A 101 17.68 -22.31 -4.47
C THR A 101 19.13 -22.34 -4.01
#